data_23dc2957df95d17746db6236f49e6325
#
_entry.id   23dc2957df95d17746db6236f49e6325
#
_cell.length_a   1.000
_cell.length_b   1.000
_cell.length_c   1.000
_cell.angle_alpha   90.00
_cell.angle_beta   90.00
_cell.angle_gamma   90.00
#
_symmetry.space_group_name_H-M   'P 1'
#
loop_
_entity.id
_entity.type
_entity.pdbx_description
1 polymer ?
#
loop_
_entity_poly.entity_id
_entity_poly.type
_entity_poly.pdbx_seq_one_letter_code
_entity_poly.pdbx_strand_id
1 'polypeptide(L)'
;MDYSNKTVIVTGASNGIGQGVAVGFAEKGASVVLADLDEAAGVEAAASLQEKGWQAIFIKTDVRQESDIQQLMEKAAQSFGSIDILINNAGKAKFTPLHELEVEEWDDLLNTNLRSVFLCTKAASKYMKENEAGGAIINLASTRAMMSEPNSEAYAASKGGIVALTHALAASLSQERITVNAISPGWIETGDYARLRTEDHLQHFSRRVGRPQDIARACLYLTAEENDFVTGINLIIDGGMTRKMIYEE
;
A
#
# COMPACT_ATOMS: atom_id res chain seq x y z
N MET A 1 -0.21 -19.94 4.00
CA MET A 1 -1.03 -18.75 4.29
C MET A 1 -2.37 -18.92 3.58
N ASP A 2 -3.45 -18.97 4.30
CA ASP A 2 -4.84 -19.02 3.83
C ASP A 2 -5.57 -17.76 4.32
N TYR A 3 -6.30 -17.10 3.44
CA TYR A 3 -7.04 -15.87 3.73
C TYR A 3 -8.54 -16.02 3.46
N SER A 4 -9.05 -17.26 3.38
CA SER A 4 -10.42 -17.58 2.95
C SER A 4 -11.54 -16.92 3.75
N ASN A 5 -11.29 -16.42 4.94
CA ASN A 5 -12.30 -15.73 5.76
C ASN A 5 -11.86 -14.30 6.11
N LYS A 6 -10.96 -13.72 5.31
CA LYS A 6 -10.45 -12.37 5.55
C LYS A 6 -10.97 -11.39 4.52
N THR A 7 -11.37 -10.23 4.99
CA THR A 7 -11.72 -9.08 4.15
C THR A 7 -10.54 -8.12 4.11
N VAL A 8 -10.07 -7.85 2.89
CA VAL A 8 -8.90 -7.03 2.62
C VAL A 8 -9.30 -5.79 1.84
N ILE A 9 -9.04 -4.62 2.37
CA ILE A 9 -9.21 -3.35 1.67
C ILE A 9 -7.85 -2.91 1.11
N VAL A 10 -7.78 -2.63 -0.20
CA VAL A 10 -6.59 -2.08 -0.85
C VAL A 10 -6.94 -0.73 -1.46
N THR A 11 -6.28 0.33 -1.01
CA THR A 11 -6.45 1.67 -1.60
C THR A 11 -5.50 1.88 -2.77
N GLY A 12 -5.91 2.63 -3.80
CA GLY A 12 -5.15 2.77 -5.05
C GLY A 12 -5.01 1.44 -5.78
N ALA A 13 -6.11 0.66 -5.85
CA ALA A 13 -6.09 -0.74 -6.28
C ALA A 13 -6.46 -0.97 -7.74
N SER A 14 -6.81 0.08 -8.50
CA SER A 14 -7.21 -0.04 -9.91
C SER A 14 -6.06 -0.43 -10.84
N ASN A 15 -4.83 -0.18 -10.44
CA ASN A 15 -3.65 -0.47 -11.26
C ASN A 15 -2.39 -0.72 -10.40
N GLY A 16 -1.27 -1.01 -11.06
CA GLY A 16 0.06 -0.99 -10.49
C GLY A 16 0.27 -1.94 -9.31
N ILE A 17 0.93 -1.42 -8.26
CA ILE A 17 1.23 -2.20 -7.05
C ILE A 17 -0.06 -2.61 -6.34
N GLY A 18 -1.01 -1.68 -6.17
CA GLY A 18 -2.26 -1.95 -5.48
C GLY A 18 -3.07 -3.07 -6.12
N GLN A 19 -3.18 -3.07 -7.46
CA GLN A 19 -3.83 -4.15 -8.20
C GLN A 19 -3.10 -5.49 -8.00
N GLY A 20 -1.76 -5.48 -8.08
CA GLY A 20 -0.97 -6.70 -7.84
C GLY A 20 -1.12 -7.25 -6.43
N VAL A 21 -1.27 -6.38 -5.43
CA VAL A 21 -1.55 -6.77 -4.04
C VAL A 21 -2.97 -7.36 -3.92
N ALA A 22 -3.97 -6.70 -4.52
CA ALA A 22 -5.35 -7.19 -4.54
C ALA A 22 -5.45 -8.60 -5.16
N VAL A 23 -4.79 -8.82 -6.31
CA VAL A 23 -4.67 -10.14 -6.95
C VAL A 23 -4.03 -11.15 -5.99
N GLY A 24 -2.93 -10.79 -5.34
CA GLY A 24 -2.22 -11.70 -4.43
C GLY A 24 -3.07 -12.18 -3.25
N PHE A 25 -3.90 -11.32 -2.67
CA PHE A 25 -4.83 -11.70 -1.61
C PHE A 25 -6.00 -12.52 -2.14
N ALA A 26 -6.59 -12.14 -3.29
CA ALA A 26 -7.67 -12.89 -3.93
C ALA A 26 -7.26 -14.33 -4.28
N GLU A 27 -6.03 -14.54 -4.79
CA GLU A 27 -5.43 -15.86 -5.03
C GLU A 27 -5.30 -16.73 -3.76
N LYS A 28 -5.29 -16.11 -2.59
CA LYS A 28 -5.22 -16.78 -1.29
C LYS A 28 -6.59 -16.92 -0.62
N GLY A 29 -7.68 -16.62 -1.36
CA GLY A 29 -9.04 -16.82 -0.91
C GLY A 29 -9.68 -15.63 -0.18
N ALA A 30 -8.98 -14.50 -0.05
CA ALA A 30 -9.55 -13.32 0.59
C ALA A 30 -10.71 -12.71 -0.20
N SER A 31 -11.66 -12.09 0.51
CA SER A 31 -12.62 -11.14 -0.06
C SER A 31 -11.93 -9.78 -0.19
N VAL A 32 -11.80 -9.26 -1.41
CA VAL A 32 -11.00 -8.06 -1.68
C VAL A 32 -11.88 -6.87 -2.06
N VAL A 33 -11.65 -5.77 -1.38
CA VAL A 33 -12.25 -4.46 -1.70
C VAL A 33 -11.20 -3.59 -2.39
N LEU A 34 -11.40 -3.33 -3.68
CA LEU A 34 -10.59 -2.40 -4.44
C LEU A 34 -11.14 -0.99 -4.25
N ALA A 35 -10.35 -0.11 -3.64
CA ALA A 35 -10.73 1.29 -3.43
C ALA A 35 -9.84 2.20 -4.27
N ASP A 36 -10.42 3.01 -5.14
CA ASP A 36 -9.68 3.91 -6.02
C ASP A 36 -10.53 5.11 -6.43
N LEU A 37 -9.90 6.17 -6.90
CA LEU A 37 -10.55 7.33 -7.49
C LEU A 37 -11.00 7.04 -8.94
N ASP A 38 -10.23 6.24 -9.68
CA ASP A 38 -10.51 5.84 -11.07
C ASP A 38 -11.57 4.73 -11.10
N GLU A 39 -12.82 5.16 -11.32
CA GLU A 39 -13.98 4.26 -11.34
C GLU A 39 -13.95 3.27 -12.50
N ALA A 40 -13.53 3.71 -13.68
CA ALA A 40 -13.52 2.84 -14.87
C ALA A 40 -12.50 1.71 -14.72
N ALA A 41 -11.26 2.05 -14.39
CA ALA A 41 -10.21 1.06 -14.16
C ALA A 41 -10.50 0.16 -12.95
N GLY A 42 -11.12 0.73 -11.89
CA GLY A 42 -11.46 -0.04 -10.69
C GLY A 42 -12.55 -1.07 -10.91
N VAL A 43 -13.60 -0.73 -11.68
CA VAL A 43 -14.66 -1.68 -12.07
C VAL A 43 -14.10 -2.81 -12.94
N GLU A 44 -13.24 -2.48 -13.91
CA GLU A 44 -12.57 -3.47 -14.76
C GLU A 44 -11.66 -4.40 -13.94
N ALA A 45 -10.87 -3.84 -13.02
CA ALA A 45 -10.01 -4.63 -12.15
C ALA A 45 -10.81 -5.60 -11.27
N ALA A 46 -11.91 -5.15 -10.66
CA ALA A 46 -12.78 -6.02 -9.86
C ALA A 46 -13.44 -7.11 -10.71
N ALA A 47 -13.96 -6.78 -11.89
CA ALA A 47 -14.54 -7.74 -12.83
C ALA A 47 -13.54 -8.82 -13.23
N SER A 48 -12.28 -8.45 -13.52
CA SER A 48 -11.21 -9.40 -13.83
C SER A 48 -10.92 -10.41 -12.71
N LEU A 49 -11.08 -10.00 -11.44
CA LEU A 49 -10.95 -10.91 -10.29
C LEU A 49 -12.17 -11.83 -10.19
N GLN A 50 -13.37 -11.29 -10.38
CA GLN A 50 -14.63 -12.06 -10.35
C GLN A 50 -14.71 -13.11 -11.47
N GLU A 51 -14.19 -12.81 -12.65
CA GLU A 51 -14.11 -13.78 -13.78
C GLU A 51 -13.25 -15.01 -13.44
N LYS A 52 -12.30 -14.86 -12.51
CA LYS A 52 -11.48 -15.96 -11.99
C LYS A 52 -12.15 -16.72 -10.83
N GLY A 53 -13.38 -16.34 -10.47
CA GLY A 53 -14.13 -16.92 -9.37
C GLY A 53 -13.74 -16.37 -7.99
N TRP A 54 -13.00 -15.28 -7.91
CA TRP A 54 -12.58 -14.67 -6.65
C TRP A 54 -13.59 -13.63 -6.15
N GLN A 55 -13.67 -13.48 -4.85
CA GLN A 55 -14.53 -12.50 -4.20
C GLN A 55 -13.87 -11.11 -4.27
N ALA A 56 -14.43 -10.22 -5.07
CA ALA A 56 -13.91 -8.86 -5.20
C ALA A 56 -15.04 -7.86 -5.46
N ILE A 57 -14.93 -6.66 -4.91
CA ILE A 57 -15.79 -5.51 -5.23
C ILE A 57 -14.94 -4.26 -5.42
N PHE A 58 -15.42 -3.33 -6.21
CA PHE A 58 -14.86 -1.99 -6.34
C PHE A 58 -15.72 -0.97 -5.59
N ILE A 59 -15.05 -0.04 -4.90
CA ILE A 59 -15.69 1.11 -4.24
C ILE A 59 -14.92 2.37 -4.61
N LYS A 60 -15.58 3.28 -5.35
CA LYS A 60 -14.99 4.58 -5.68
C LYS A 60 -14.68 5.35 -4.41
N THR A 61 -13.43 5.78 -4.23
CA THR A 61 -12.95 6.39 -3.01
C THR A 61 -11.89 7.44 -3.30
N ASP A 62 -12.12 8.68 -2.92
CA ASP A 62 -11.06 9.67 -2.77
C ASP A 62 -10.51 9.59 -1.34
N VAL A 63 -9.32 9.05 -1.17
CA VAL A 63 -8.69 8.88 0.15
C VAL A 63 -8.37 10.19 0.88
N ARG A 64 -8.51 11.35 0.22
CA ARG A 64 -8.41 12.67 0.83
C ARG A 64 -9.70 13.08 1.56
N GLN A 65 -10.84 12.42 1.24
CA GLN A 65 -12.16 12.73 1.78
C GLN A 65 -12.55 11.76 2.89
N GLU A 66 -12.78 12.28 4.09
CA GLU A 66 -13.17 11.45 5.24
C GLU A 66 -14.54 10.78 5.02
N SER A 67 -15.46 11.43 4.31
CA SER A 67 -16.76 10.87 3.94
C SER A 67 -16.65 9.64 3.06
N ASP A 68 -15.75 9.67 2.06
CA ASP A 68 -15.57 8.56 1.14
C ASP A 68 -14.92 7.35 1.86
N ILE A 69 -13.95 7.64 2.75
CA ILE A 69 -13.33 6.60 3.58
C ILE A 69 -14.36 5.95 4.50
N GLN A 70 -15.26 6.73 5.12
CA GLN A 70 -16.33 6.17 5.94
C GLN A 70 -17.25 5.26 5.13
N GLN A 71 -17.70 5.71 3.95
CA GLN A 71 -18.50 4.88 3.04
C GLN A 71 -17.77 3.63 2.58
N LEU A 72 -16.45 3.71 2.32
CA LEU A 72 -15.62 2.56 1.99
C LEU A 72 -15.70 1.49 3.08
N MET A 73 -15.48 1.86 4.34
CA MET A 73 -15.50 0.92 5.46
C MET A 73 -16.89 0.32 5.68
N GLU A 74 -17.94 1.16 5.64
CA GLU A 74 -19.32 0.70 5.78
C GLU A 74 -19.71 -0.32 4.69
N LYS A 75 -19.42 -0.01 3.42
CA LYS A 75 -19.74 -0.90 2.29
C LYS A 75 -18.91 -2.18 2.33
N ALA A 76 -17.64 -2.11 2.71
CA ALA A 76 -16.80 -3.29 2.87
C ALA A 76 -17.37 -4.24 3.94
N ALA A 77 -17.68 -3.72 5.13
CA ALA A 77 -18.27 -4.48 6.22
C ALA A 77 -19.66 -5.04 5.86
N GLN A 78 -20.50 -4.27 5.17
CA GLN A 78 -21.81 -4.75 4.69
C GLN A 78 -21.70 -5.88 3.66
N SER A 79 -20.68 -5.82 2.78
CA SER A 79 -20.51 -6.81 1.72
C SER A 79 -19.91 -8.13 2.20
N PHE A 80 -18.98 -8.09 3.16
CA PHE A 80 -18.18 -9.24 3.56
C PHE A 80 -18.18 -9.55 5.06
N GLY A 81 -18.87 -8.75 5.87
CA GLY A 81 -19.10 -9.01 7.29
C GLY A 81 -18.01 -8.50 8.24
N SER A 82 -16.76 -8.37 7.79
CA SER A 82 -15.63 -7.88 8.60
C SER A 82 -14.72 -6.96 7.81
N ILE A 83 -13.76 -6.35 8.48
CA ILE A 83 -12.56 -5.73 7.90
C ILE A 83 -11.39 -6.27 8.70
N ASP A 84 -10.55 -7.06 8.06
CA ASP A 84 -9.43 -7.74 8.71
C ASP A 84 -8.08 -7.11 8.35
N ILE A 85 -7.94 -6.66 7.11
CA ILE A 85 -6.67 -6.16 6.58
C ILE A 85 -6.91 -4.86 5.81
N LEU A 86 -6.07 -3.87 6.08
CA LEU A 86 -6.02 -2.63 5.31
C LEU A 86 -4.64 -2.45 4.68
N ILE A 87 -4.61 -2.25 3.36
CA ILE A 87 -3.41 -1.90 2.61
C ILE A 87 -3.54 -0.45 2.14
N ASN A 88 -2.86 0.45 2.82
CA ASN A 88 -2.73 1.86 2.45
C ASN A 88 -1.69 1.99 1.33
N ASN A 89 -2.13 1.84 0.08
CA ASN A 89 -1.28 1.93 -1.09
C ASN A 89 -1.55 3.19 -1.93
N ALA A 90 -2.74 3.78 -1.85
CA ALA A 90 -3.08 4.99 -2.59
C ALA A 90 -2.02 6.07 -2.41
N GLY A 91 -1.54 6.62 -3.51
CA GLY A 91 -0.51 7.65 -3.50
C GLY A 91 -0.13 8.09 -4.90
N LYS A 92 0.52 9.22 -4.97
CA LYS A 92 1.05 9.79 -6.20
C LYS A 92 2.49 10.24 -6.00
N ALA A 93 3.24 10.26 -7.09
CA ALA A 93 4.57 10.85 -7.14
C ALA A 93 4.55 12.02 -8.11
N LYS A 94 5.16 13.12 -7.70
CA LYS A 94 5.44 14.26 -8.57
C LYS A 94 6.79 14.82 -8.15
N PHE A 95 7.59 15.19 -9.15
CA PHE A 95 8.94 15.68 -8.97
C PHE A 95 8.99 17.06 -9.61
N THR A 96 8.93 18.10 -8.79
CA THR A 96 8.90 19.50 -9.21
C THR A 96 10.14 20.21 -8.64
N PRO A 97 10.90 20.98 -9.45
CA PRO A 97 12.06 21.71 -8.94
C PRO A 97 11.72 22.54 -7.70
N LEU A 98 12.59 22.51 -6.68
CA LEU A 98 12.32 23.10 -5.37
C LEU A 98 11.76 24.53 -5.42
N HIS A 99 12.30 25.37 -6.31
CA HIS A 99 11.88 26.78 -6.44
C HIS A 99 10.57 26.95 -7.26
N GLU A 100 10.07 25.88 -7.86
CA GLU A 100 8.83 25.84 -8.64
C GLU A 100 7.73 25.06 -7.91
N LEU A 101 8.07 24.43 -6.79
CA LEU A 101 7.13 23.64 -5.99
C LEU A 101 6.18 24.57 -5.23
N GLU A 102 4.94 24.66 -5.71
CA GLU A 102 3.88 25.43 -5.06
C GLU A 102 3.38 24.75 -3.81
N VAL A 103 2.92 25.55 -2.84
CA VAL A 103 2.43 25.05 -1.54
C VAL A 103 1.21 24.14 -1.73
N GLU A 104 0.35 24.48 -2.67
CA GLU A 104 -0.85 23.69 -3.01
C GLU A 104 -0.51 22.31 -3.54
N GLU A 105 0.58 22.19 -4.32
CA GLU A 105 1.08 20.90 -4.80
C GLU A 105 1.67 20.08 -3.65
N TRP A 106 2.45 20.71 -2.78
CA TRP A 106 2.96 20.10 -1.56
C TRP A 106 1.83 19.56 -0.68
N ASP A 107 0.82 20.40 -0.39
CA ASP A 107 -0.31 20.03 0.47
C ASP A 107 -1.14 18.90 -0.14
N ASP A 108 -1.40 18.95 -1.46
CA ASP A 108 -2.16 17.92 -2.16
C ASP A 108 -1.41 16.57 -2.13
N LEU A 109 -0.09 16.58 -2.25
CA LEU A 109 0.72 15.37 -2.18
C LEU A 109 0.75 14.79 -0.76
N LEU A 110 0.93 15.62 0.26
CA LEU A 110 0.85 15.18 1.66
C LEU A 110 -0.55 14.68 2.03
N ASN A 111 -1.60 15.36 1.60
CA ASN A 111 -2.97 14.94 1.82
C ASN A 111 -3.27 13.58 1.17
N THR A 112 -2.77 13.36 -0.05
CA THR A 112 -2.97 12.10 -0.78
C THR A 112 -2.15 10.97 -0.18
N ASN A 113 -0.85 11.17 0.11
CA ASN A 113 0.05 10.09 0.46
C ASN A 113 0.11 9.78 1.97
N LEU A 114 0.09 10.83 2.81
CA LEU A 114 0.33 10.69 4.25
C LEU A 114 -0.95 10.84 5.08
N ARG A 115 -1.70 11.93 4.89
CA ARG A 115 -2.93 12.16 5.65
C ARG A 115 -3.95 11.04 5.41
N SER A 116 -4.05 10.53 4.19
CA SER A 116 -4.91 9.41 3.84
C SER A 116 -4.62 8.15 4.66
N VAL A 117 -3.34 7.83 4.89
CA VAL A 117 -2.92 6.68 5.71
C VAL A 117 -3.49 6.80 7.13
N PHE A 118 -3.37 7.99 7.74
CA PHE A 118 -3.97 8.26 9.05
C PHE A 118 -5.50 8.09 9.02
N LEU A 119 -6.19 8.68 8.04
CA LEU A 119 -7.64 8.64 7.97
C LEU A 119 -8.18 7.23 7.73
N CYS A 120 -7.60 6.49 6.78
CA CYS A 120 -8.00 5.11 6.50
C CYS A 120 -7.73 4.18 7.69
N THR A 121 -6.57 4.32 8.34
CA THR A 121 -6.23 3.56 9.55
C THR A 121 -7.22 3.84 10.68
N LYS A 122 -7.51 5.13 10.96
CA LYS A 122 -8.49 5.56 11.98
C LYS A 122 -9.89 4.99 11.71
N ALA A 123 -10.30 4.88 10.45
CA ALA A 123 -11.60 4.37 10.09
C ALA A 123 -11.65 2.82 10.18
N ALA A 124 -10.65 2.13 9.62
CA ALA A 124 -10.60 0.68 9.58
C ALA A 124 -10.41 0.07 10.98
N SER A 125 -9.59 0.69 11.84
CA SER A 125 -9.33 0.18 13.20
C SER A 125 -10.59 0.10 14.06
N LYS A 126 -11.62 0.92 13.80
CA LYS A 126 -12.91 0.83 14.49
C LYS A 126 -13.65 -0.49 14.23
N TYR A 127 -13.44 -1.09 13.06
CA TYR A 127 -14.00 -2.39 12.71
C TYR A 127 -13.07 -3.52 13.17
N MET A 128 -11.77 -3.38 12.94
CA MET A 128 -10.78 -4.39 13.29
C MET A 128 -10.75 -4.73 14.78
N LYS A 129 -10.93 -3.74 15.67
CA LYS A 129 -10.95 -3.98 17.12
C LYS A 129 -12.10 -4.86 17.60
N GLU A 130 -13.17 -5.00 16.81
CA GLU A 130 -14.30 -5.87 17.11
C GLU A 130 -14.04 -7.33 16.67
N ASN A 131 -13.01 -7.58 15.87
CA ASN A 131 -12.61 -8.92 15.47
C ASN A 131 -11.87 -9.62 16.62
N GLU A 132 -12.11 -10.90 16.80
CA GLU A 132 -11.42 -11.70 17.82
C GLU A 132 -9.89 -11.71 17.66
N ALA A 133 -9.41 -11.77 16.41
CA ALA A 133 -7.98 -11.73 16.07
C ALA A 133 -7.41 -10.32 15.91
N GLY A 134 -8.22 -9.27 16.06
CA GLY A 134 -7.80 -7.91 15.77
C GLY A 134 -7.71 -7.64 14.26
N GLY A 135 -6.56 -7.17 13.76
CA GLY A 135 -6.37 -6.88 12.34
C GLY A 135 -4.92 -6.59 11.97
N ALA A 136 -4.68 -6.38 10.67
CA ALA A 136 -3.36 -6.01 10.17
C ALA A 136 -3.41 -4.83 9.18
N ILE A 137 -2.50 -3.89 9.34
CA ILE A 137 -2.42 -2.68 8.50
C ILE A 137 -1.04 -2.60 7.87
N ILE A 138 -0.99 -2.45 6.55
CA ILE A 138 0.24 -2.23 5.80
C ILE A 138 0.20 -0.85 5.14
N ASN A 139 1.23 -0.07 5.37
CA ASN A 139 1.40 1.26 4.79
C ASN A 139 2.49 1.23 3.71
N LEU A 140 2.15 1.53 2.46
CA LEU A 140 3.11 1.59 1.35
C LEU A 140 3.90 2.91 1.41
N ALA A 141 5.10 2.83 1.99
CA ALA A 141 6.08 3.90 1.97
C ALA A 141 6.86 3.91 0.63
N SER A 142 8.16 4.07 0.67
CA SER A 142 9.09 4.01 -0.47
C SER A 142 10.52 4.01 0.06
N THR A 143 11.47 3.54 -0.74
CA THR A 143 12.91 3.81 -0.51
C THR A 143 13.21 5.31 -0.47
N ARG A 144 12.35 6.17 -1.04
CA ARG A 144 12.44 7.65 -0.91
C ARG A 144 12.24 8.18 0.51
N ALA A 145 11.82 7.35 1.45
CA ALA A 145 11.85 7.68 2.88
C ALA A 145 13.27 7.72 3.47
N MET A 146 14.27 7.15 2.77
CA MET A 146 15.65 6.96 3.26
C MET A 146 16.71 7.45 2.30
N MET A 147 16.39 7.58 1.01
CA MET A 147 17.28 8.07 -0.03
C MET A 147 16.50 8.93 -1.00
N SER A 148 17.13 9.89 -1.64
CA SER A 148 16.46 10.90 -2.44
C SER A 148 17.14 11.11 -3.78
N GLU A 149 16.40 11.67 -4.69
CA GLU A 149 16.87 12.30 -5.93
C GLU A 149 16.39 13.75 -5.93
N PRO A 150 16.98 14.63 -6.74
CA PRO A 150 16.54 16.02 -6.84
C PRO A 150 15.04 16.13 -7.13
N ASN A 151 14.41 17.19 -6.61
CA ASN A 151 12.99 17.51 -6.83
C ASN A 151 11.99 16.52 -6.18
N SER A 152 12.42 15.76 -5.19
CA SER A 152 11.60 14.74 -4.51
C SER A 152 11.10 15.15 -3.12
N GLU A 153 11.23 16.41 -2.73
CA GLU A 153 11.06 16.91 -1.35
C GLU A 153 9.68 16.54 -0.77
N ALA A 154 8.60 16.88 -1.47
CA ALA A 154 7.25 16.58 -1.01
C ALA A 154 6.96 15.07 -0.96
N TYR A 155 7.42 14.33 -1.98
CA TYR A 155 7.27 12.87 -2.02
C TYR A 155 8.07 12.20 -0.90
N ALA A 156 9.35 12.56 -0.74
CA ALA A 156 10.21 12.03 0.31
C ALA A 156 9.67 12.34 1.71
N ALA A 157 9.20 13.58 1.93
CA ALA A 157 8.57 13.97 3.19
C ALA A 157 7.33 13.12 3.48
N SER A 158 6.45 12.91 2.48
CA SER A 158 5.26 12.08 2.64
C SER A 158 5.62 10.63 3.00
N LYS A 159 6.61 10.04 2.32
CA LYS A 159 7.03 8.65 2.51
C LYS A 159 7.82 8.45 3.80
N GLY A 160 8.64 9.42 4.20
CA GLY A 160 9.28 9.46 5.53
C GLY A 160 8.25 9.58 6.66
N GLY A 161 7.23 10.43 6.46
CA GLY A 161 6.10 10.58 7.37
C GLY A 161 5.31 9.28 7.56
N ILE A 162 5.11 8.48 6.50
CA ILE A 162 4.45 7.17 6.60
C ILE A 162 5.25 6.22 7.50
N VAL A 163 6.57 6.19 7.39
CA VAL A 163 7.42 5.33 8.23
C VAL A 163 7.30 5.73 9.69
N ALA A 164 7.37 7.03 10.00
CA ALA A 164 7.20 7.54 11.35
C ALA A 164 5.78 7.29 11.90
N LEU A 165 4.74 7.52 11.07
CA LEU A 165 3.36 7.27 11.45
C LEU A 165 3.10 5.78 11.75
N THR A 166 3.75 4.87 11.03
CA THR A 166 3.57 3.42 11.18
C THR A 166 3.87 2.95 12.60
N HIS A 167 5.04 3.28 13.16
CA HIS A 167 5.36 2.82 14.52
C HIS A 167 4.52 3.52 15.59
N ALA A 168 4.10 4.77 15.36
CA ALA A 168 3.19 5.47 16.27
C ALA A 168 1.79 4.82 16.29
N LEU A 169 1.26 4.41 15.11
CA LEU A 169 0.00 3.68 15.00
C LEU A 169 0.11 2.28 15.61
N ALA A 170 1.23 1.57 15.40
CA ALA A 170 1.46 0.26 16.03
C ALA A 170 1.40 0.34 17.55
N ALA A 171 2.01 1.39 18.14
CA ALA A 171 1.93 1.61 19.58
C ALA A 171 0.50 1.92 20.05
N SER A 172 -0.23 2.77 19.32
CA SER A 172 -1.58 3.19 19.70
C SER A 172 -2.62 2.07 19.59
N LEU A 173 -2.45 1.15 18.62
CA LEU A 173 -3.41 0.08 18.31
C LEU A 173 -3.04 -1.28 18.92
N SER A 174 -1.96 -1.34 19.69
CA SER A 174 -1.44 -2.58 20.29
C SER A 174 -2.44 -3.27 21.22
N GLN A 175 -3.23 -2.52 22.00
CA GLN A 175 -4.23 -3.05 22.91
C GLN A 175 -5.41 -3.71 22.17
N GLU A 176 -5.61 -3.35 20.89
CA GLU A 176 -6.66 -3.84 20.01
C GLU A 176 -6.20 -5.02 19.15
N ARG A 177 -4.99 -5.53 19.40
CA ARG A 177 -4.35 -6.62 18.61
C ARG A 177 -4.27 -6.31 17.13
N ILE A 178 -4.04 -5.05 16.79
CA ILE A 178 -3.87 -4.61 15.41
C ILE A 178 -2.37 -4.38 15.16
N THR A 179 -1.81 -5.16 14.24
CA THR A 179 -0.43 -4.94 13.77
C THR A 179 -0.39 -3.85 12.70
N VAL A 180 0.63 -3.00 12.76
CA VAL A 180 0.82 -1.94 11.74
C VAL A 180 2.26 -1.95 11.28
N ASN A 181 2.48 -2.19 9.99
CA ASN A 181 3.81 -2.23 9.39
C ASN A 181 3.87 -1.37 8.12
N ALA A 182 5.07 -0.91 7.78
CA ALA A 182 5.32 -0.27 6.50
C ALA A 182 6.10 -1.20 5.56
N ILE A 183 5.86 -1.06 4.27
CA ILE A 183 6.72 -1.60 3.22
C ILE A 183 7.29 -0.43 2.44
N SER A 184 8.61 -0.42 2.22
CA SER A 184 9.30 0.53 1.37
C SER A 184 9.76 -0.15 0.07
N PRO A 185 8.95 -0.08 -1.00
CA PRO A 185 9.37 -0.57 -2.31
C PRO A 185 10.53 0.24 -2.87
N GLY A 186 11.44 -0.43 -3.60
CA GLY A 186 12.32 0.22 -4.56
C GLY A 186 11.61 0.44 -5.90
N TRP A 187 12.34 0.29 -7.00
CA TRP A 187 11.74 0.34 -8.33
C TRP A 187 10.91 -0.91 -8.61
N ILE A 188 9.61 -0.74 -8.69
CA ILE A 188 8.63 -1.75 -9.09
C ILE A 188 8.05 -1.32 -10.44
N GLU A 189 8.31 -2.09 -11.48
CA GLU A 189 7.73 -1.83 -12.80
C GLU A 189 6.26 -2.26 -12.82
N THR A 190 5.40 -1.31 -13.15
CA THR A 190 3.94 -1.50 -13.20
C THR A 190 3.38 -1.43 -14.62
N GLY A 191 4.20 -1.06 -15.60
CA GLY A 191 3.85 -1.00 -17.01
C GLY A 191 4.41 -2.21 -17.79
N ASP A 192 5.06 -1.93 -18.92
CA ASP A 192 5.60 -2.95 -19.80
C ASP A 192 7.01 -3.39 -19.34
N TYR A 193 7.05 -4.45 -18.58
CA TYR A 193 8.29 -5.04 -18.05
C TYR A 193 9.28 -5.45 -19.15
N ALA A 194 8.80 -5.75 -20.37
CA ALA A 194 9.65 -6.16 -21.48
C ALA A 194 10.45 -5.00 -22.09
N ARG A 195 10.08 -3.75 -21.79
CA ARG A 195 10.82 -2.55 -22.22
C ARG A 195 12.01 -2.18 -21.34
N LEU A 196 12.16 -2.86 -20.21
CA LEU A 196 13.29 -2.61 -19.31
C LEU A 196 14.60 -3.04 -19.97
N ARG A 197 15.62 -2.21 -19.82
CA ARG A 197 16.96 -2.47 -20.33
C ARG A 197 17.76 -3.32 -19.34
N THR A 198 18.83 -3.90 -19.80
CA THR A 198 19.76 -4.67 -18.94
C THR A 198 20.29 -3.80 -17.79
N GLU A 199 20.64 -2.55 -18.07
CA GLU A 199 21.16 -1.58 -17.08
C GLU A 199 20.14 -1.31 -15.96
N ASP A 200 18.85 -1.28 -16.28
CA ASP A 200 17.78 -1.09 -15.30
C ASP A 200 17.74 -2.24 -14.30
N HIS A 201 17.89 -3.47 -14.78
CA HIS A 201 17.99 -4.66 -13.93
C HIS A 201 19.26 -4.68 -13.06
N LEU A 202 20.39 -4.24 -13.62
CA LEU A 202 21.69 -4.24 -12.93
C LEU A 202 21.80 -3.19 -11.81
N GLN A 203 20.85 -2.28 -11.68
CA GLN A 203 20.77 -1.37 -10.53
C GLN A 203 20.49 -2.11 -9.21
N HIS A 204 19.98 -3.33 -9.27
CA HIS A 204 19.57 -4.14 -8.12
C HIS A 204 20.55 -5.31 -7.89
N PHE A 205 20.84 -5.63 -6.62
CA PHE A 205 21.61 -6.86 -6.31
C PHE A 205 20.88 -8.13 -6.75
N SER A 206 19.55 -8.12 -6.72
CA SER A 206 18.70 -9.20 -7.24
C SER A 206 18.78 -9.37 -8.76
N ARG A 207 19.51 -8.48 -9.47
CA ARG A 207 19.70 -8.45 -10.93
C ARG A 207 18.39 -8.39 -11.71
N ARG A 208 17.37 -7.80 -11.13
CA ARG A 208 16.08 -7.53 -11.77
C ARG A 208 15.36 -6.36 -11.13
N VAL A 209 14.59 -5.63 -11.91
CA VAL A 209 13.59 -4.66 -11.43
C VAL A 209 12.47 -5.45 -10.72
N GLY A 210 11.87 -4.86 -9.68
CA GLY A 210 10.76 -5.45 -8.95
C GLY A 210 9.47 -5.53 -9.77
N ARG A 211 8.53 -6.34 -9.30
CA ARG A 211 7.18 -6.48 -9.86
C ARG A 211 6.14 -6.31 -8.76
N PRO A 212 4.90 -5.95 -9.06
CA PRO A 212 3.83 -5.85 -8.06
C PRO A 212 3.68 -7.08 -7.16
N GLN A 213 3.93 -8.29 -7.71
CA GLN A 213 3.91 -9.55 -6.96
C GLN A 213 4.98 -9.64 -5.86
N ASP A 214 6.09 -8.90 -5.97
CA ASP A 214 7.11 -8.85 -4.90
C ASP A 214 6.55 -8.14 -3.67
N ILE A 215 5.76 -7.09 -3.87
CA ILE A 215 5.10 -6.35 -2.81
C ILE A 215 3.89 -7.14 -2.26
N ALA A 216 3.11 -7.79 -3.13
CA ALA A 216 2.02 -8.66 -2.70
C ALA A 216 2.50 -9.76 -1.74
N ARG A 217 3.62 -10.43 -2.04
CA ARG A 217 4.22 -11.45 -1.15
C ARG A 217 4.64 -10.87 0.20
N ALA A 218 5.18 -9.65 0.22
CA ALA A 218 5.54 -8.99 1.46
C ALA A 218 4.30 -8.60 2.29
N CYS A 219 3.22 -8.13 1.63
CA CYS A 219 1.94 -7.89 2.29
C CYS A 219 1.38 -9.17 2.91
N LEU A 220 1.32 -10.25 2.14
CA LEU A 220 0.89 -11.56 2.64
C LEU A 220 1.72 -12.03 3.86
N TYR A 221 3.04 -11.88 3.80
CA TYR A 221 3.89 -12.25 4.95
C TYR A 221 3.56 -11.43 6.21
N LEU A 222 3.46 -10.11 6.08
CA LEU A 222 3.27 -9.22 7.23
C LEU A 222 1.84 -9.24 7.81
N THR A 223 0.87 -9.78 7.07
CA THR A 223 -0.54 -9.86 7.50
C THR A 223 -0.99 -11.27 7.87
N ALA A 224 -0.08 -12.25 7.79
CA ALA A 224 -0.38 -13.61 8.20
C ALA A 224 -0.53 -13.70 9.74
N GLU A 225 -1.54 -14.40 10.21
CA GLU A 225 -1.84 -14.52 11.66
C GLU A 225 -0.65 -15.07 12.46
N GLU A 226 0.11 -15.99 11.88
CA GLU A 226 1.31 -16.55 12.49
C GLU A 226 2.47 -15.55 12.66
N ASN A 227 2.37 -14.35 12.06
CA ASN A 227 3.39 -13.30 12.12
C ASN A 227 2.96 -12.11 13.01
N ASP A 228 2.11 -12.33 13.99
CA ASP A 228 1.58 -11.31 14.91
C ASP A 228 2.65 -10.62 15.77
N PHE A 229 3.85 -11.20 15.86
CA PHE A 229 5.00 -10.61 16.56
C PHE A 229 5.77 -9.59 15.70
N VAL A 230 5.34 -9.34 14.45
CA VAL A 230 5.94 -8.36 13.53
C VAL A 230 5.04 -7.13 13.47
N THR A 231 5.40 -6.08 14.19
CA THR A 231 4.66 -4.79 14.19
C THR A 231 5.60 -3.60 14.37
N GLY A 232 5.22 -2.43 13.83
CA GLY A 232 5.97 -1.19 13.93
C GLY A 232 7.21 -1.11 13.04
N ILE A 233 7.45 -2.07 12.16
CA ILE A 233 8.65 -2.10 11.29
C ILE A 233 8.42 -1.43 9.94
N ASN A 234 9.53 -1.11 9.28
CA ASN A 234 9.59 -0.75 7.87
C ASN A 234 10.38 -1.82 7.10
N LEU A 235 9.70 -2.64 6.30
CA LEU A 235 10.29 -3.69 5.49
C LEU A 235 10.67 -3.15 4.10
N ILE A 236 11.97 -3.14 3.79
CA ILE A 236 12.47 -2.65 2.51
C ILE A 236 12.42 -3.80 1.49
N ILE A 237 11.74 -3.56 0.36
CA ILE A 237 11.61 -4.51 -0.76
C ILE A 237 12.10 -3.83 -2.04
N ASP A 238 13.40 -3.85 -2.25
CA ASP A 238 14.08 -3.05 -3.29
C ASP A 238 15.12 -3.82 -4.10
N GLY A 239 15.20 -5.14 -3.95
CA GLY A 239 16.22 -5.95 -4.62
C GLY A 239 17.65 -5.64 -4.18
N GLY A 240 17.83 -4.97 -3.04
CA GLY A 240 19.13 -4.56 -2.50
C GLY A 240 19.65 -3.24 -3.05
N MET A 241 18.86 -2.47 -3.78
CA MET A 241 19.27 -1.20 -4.39
C MET A 241 19.79 -0.21 -3.34
N THR A 242 19.11 -0.03 -2.22
CA THR A 242 19.52 0.90 -1.13
C THR A 242 20.78 0.47 -0.39
N ARG A 243 21.29 -0.73 -0.65
CA ARG A 243 22.55 -1.27 -0.07
C ARG A 243 23.71 -1.25 -1.04
N LYS A 244 23.47 -0.84 -2.28
CA LYS A 244 24.48 -0.77 -3.32
C LYS A 244 25.32 0.48 -3.13
N MET A 245 26.64 0.28 -2.92
CA MET A 245 27.59 1.37 -2.95
C MET A 245 27.93 1.71 -4.38
N ILE A 246 27.91 2.99 -4.72
CA ILE A 246 28.21 3.50 -6.07
C ILE A 246 29.50 4.31 -5.97
N TYR A 247 30.51 3.87 -6.71
CA TYR A 247 31.72 4.65 -7.00
C TYR A 247 31.74 4.98 -8.47
N GLU A 248 32.13 6.20 -8.81
CA GLU A 248 32.54 6.53 -10.16
C GLU A 248 34.00 6.06 -10.32
N GLU A 249 34.27 5.23 -11.35
CA GLU A 249 35.60 4.80 -11.76
C GLU A 249 36.21 5.76 -12.77
#